data_e90d442ae8ad3cff5692f46add671d56
#
_entry.id   e90d442ae8ad3cff5692f46add671d56
#
_cell.length_a   1.000
_cell.length_b   1.000
_cell.length_c   1.000
_cell.angle_alpha   90.00
_cell.angle_beta   90.00
_cell.angle_gamma   90.00
#
_symmetry.space_group_name_H-M   'P 1'
#
loop_
_entity.id
_entity.type
_entity.pdbx_description
1 polymer ?
#
loop_
_entity_poly.entity_id
_entity_poly.type
_entity_poly.pdbx_seq_one_letter_code
_entity_poly.pdbx_strand_id
1 'polypeptide(L)'
;MYRRILVGYDGSKAGERAFASALGLAKSHGAELYVLTVSRPPEIGDDVETEAVIENSREHHRKLLAPLRTRAAREGIRAHFEVAVGHPAEHIISYADHHGADLIVVGDRGRSKFTRLLLGSVSKTVVQYAGRPVLVVR
;
A
#
# COMPACT_ATOMS: atom_id res chain seq x y z
N MET A 1 -8.60 16.81 -10.57
CA MET A 1 -9.05 15.41 -10.73
C MET A 1 -7.86 14.47 -10.70
N TYR A 2 -7.93 13.43 -9.89
CA TYR A 2 -6.84 12.46 -9.79
C TYR A 2 -6.90 11.48 -10.95
N ARG A 3 -5.75 11.15 -11.52
CA ARG A 3 -5.63 10.21 -12.65
C ARG A 3 -4.95 8.91 -12.26
N ARG A 4 -4.03 8.96 -11.31
CA ARG A 4 -3.28 7.79 -10.84
C ARG A 4 -3.22 7.82 -9.33
N ILE A 5 -3.88 6.89 -8.71
CA ILE A 5 -4.00 6.82 -7.25
C ILE A 5 -3.20 5.61 -6.78
N LEU A 6 -2.30 5.83 -5.82
CA LEU A 6 -1.54 4.77 -5.18
C LEU A 6 -2.06 4.54 -3.78
N VAL A 7 -2.37 3.30 -3.42
CA VAL A 7 -2.72 2.94 -2.06
C VAL A 7 -1.70 1.94 -1.50
N GLY A 8 -1.22 2.23 -0.31
CA GLY A 8 -0.40 1.29 0.45
C GLY A 8 -1.30 0.36 1.26
N TYR A 9 -1.07 -0.95 1.16
CA TYR A 9 -1.92 -1.95 1.78
C TYR A 9 -1.07 -2.96 2.55
N ASP A 10 -1.41 -3.21 3.81
CA ASP A 10 -0.66 -4.13 4.67
C ASP A 10 -1.53 -5.24 5.28
N GLY A 11 -2.79 -5.33 4.87
CA GLY A 11 -3.72 -6.30 5.41
C GLY A 11 -4.38 -5.91 6.72
N SER A 12 -4.05 -4.74 7.27
CA SER A 12 -4.70 -4.24 8.49
C SER A 12 -6.10 -3.71 8.19
N LYS A 13 -6.88 -3.49 9.25
CA LYS A 13 -8.20 -2.88 9.12
C LYS A 13 -8.10 -1.46 8.52
N ALA A 14 -7.11 -0.70 8.93
CA ALA A 14 -6.88 0.63 8.38
C ALA A 14 -6.50 0.54 6.89
N GLY A 15 -5.68 -0.44 6.51
CA GLY A 15 -5.34 -0.71 5.12
C GLY A 15 -6.57 -1.07 4.28
N GLU A 16 -7.49 -1.86 4.84
CA GLU A 16 -8.75 -2.17 4.18
C GLU A 16 -9.59 -0.93 3.91
N ARG A 17 -9.68 -0.05 4.90
CA ARG A 17 -10.41 1.22 4.74
C ARG A 17 -9.72 2.11 3.71
N ALA A 18 -8.39 2.14 3.71
CA ALA A 18 -7.63 2.91 2.72
C ALA A 18 -7.88 2.39 1.30
N PHE A 19 -7.88 1.07 1.13
CA PHE A 19 -8.18 0.46 -0.16
C PHE A 19 -9.59 0.82 -0.63
N ALA A 20 -10.59 0.68 0.26
CA ALA A 20 -11.97 1.01 -0.09
C ALA A 20 -12.12 2.47 -0.53
N SER A 21 -11.47 3.40 0.19
CA SER A 21 -11.47 4.81 -0.17
C SER A 21 -10.80 5.07 -1.52
N ALA A 22 -9.64 4.45 -1.73
CA ALA A 22 -8.91 4.59 -2.99
C ALA A 22 -9.71 4.04 -4.18
N LEU A 23 -10.36 2.89 -3.97
CA LEU A 23 -11.20 2.27 -5.00
C LEU A 23 -12.38 3.19 -5.39
N GLY A 24 -13.05 3.75 -4.38
CA GLY A 24 -14.15 4.68 -4.60
C GLY A 24 -13.70 5.94 -5.33
N LEU A 25 -12.55 6.49 -4.96
CA LEU A 25 -12.00 7.66 -5.64
C LEU A 25 -11.59 7.34 -7.07
N ALA A 26 -10.97 6.18 -7.30
CA ALA A 26 -10.59 5.77 -8.64
C ALA A 26 -11.83 5.65 -9.55
N LYS A 27 -12.91 5.08 -9.01
CA LYS A 27 -14.17 4.96 -9.75
C LYS A 27 -14.74 6.34 -10.07
N SER A 28 -14.80 7.23 -9.09
CA SER A 28 -15.39 8.58 -9.26
C SER A 28 -14.59 9.44 -10.23
N HIS A 29 -13.27 9.31 -10.22
CA HIS A 29 -12.38 10.13 -11.04
C HIS A 29 -12.01 9.49 -12.37
N GLY A 30 -12.37 8.23 -12.59
CA GLY A 30 -11.90 7.50 -13.77
C GLY A 30 -10.38 7.27 -13.72
N ALA A 31 -9.84 7.08 -12.55
CA ALA A 31 -8.40 6.97 -12.33
C ALA A 31 -7.91 5.52 -12.39
N GLU A 32 -6.63 5.35 -12.74
CA GLU A 32 -5.94 4.08 -12.52
C GLU A 32 -5.62 3.94 -11.03
N LEU A 33 -5.67 2.72 -10.54
CA LEU A 33 -5.37 2.42 -9.15
C LEU A 33 -4.13 1.54 -9.07
N TYR A 34 -3.18 1.95 -8.26
CA TYR A 34 -1.98 1.16 -7.96
C TYR A 34 -2.06 0.71 -6.51
N VAL A 35 -1.93 -0.59 -6.28
CA VAL A 35 -1.98 -1.17 -4.94
C VAL A 35 -0.62 -1.77 -4.64
N LEU A 36 0.05 -1.23 -3.65
CA LEU A 36 1.39 -1.65 -3.26
C LEU A 36 1.37 -2.23 -1.86
N THR A 37 1.88 -3.44 -1.74
CA THR A 37 2.16 -4.07 -0.47
C THR A 37 3.66 -4.22 -0.33
N VAL A 38 4.19 -3.82 0.84
CA VAL A 38 5.62 -3.90 1.09
C VAL A 38 5.87 -4.87 2.23
N SER A 39 6.57 -5.94 1.92
CA SER A 39 7.02 -6.91 2.90
C SER A 39 8.33 -6.46 3.49
N ARG A 40 8.43 -6.41 4.83
CA ARG A 40 9.69 -6.08 5.48
C ARG A 40 10.63 -7.28 5.37
N PRO A 41 11.94 -7.04 5.12
CA PRO A 41 12.87 -8.13 5.10
C PRO A 41 13.02 -8.73 6.50
N PRO A 42 13.26 -10.04 6.62
CA PRO A 42 13.54 -10.63 7.92
C PRO A 42 14.86 -10.10 8.46
N GLU A 43 14.91 -9.86 9.76
CA GLU A 43 16.10 -9.33 10.45
C GLU A 43 17.17 -10.38 10.68
N ILE A 44 17.26 -11.41 9.88
CA ILE A 44 18.15 -12.50 10.15
C ILE A 44 19.13 -12.66 9.01
N GLY A 45 20.36 -12.71 9.36
CA GLY A 45 21.50 -12.92 8.53
C GLY A 45 21.24 -13.93 7.40
N ASP A 46 21.72 -14.15 6.66
CA ASP A 46 22.55 -14.34 5.51
C ASP A 46 22.69 -15.77 5.02
N ASP A 47 21.63 -16.48 4.78
CA ASP A 47 21.75 -17.77 4.13
C ASP A 47 20.51 -18.16 3.33
N VAL A 48 20.53 -19.37 2.84
CA VAL A 48 19.48 -19.94 2.00
C VAL A 48 18.10 -19.84 2.66
N GLU A 49 18.04 -19.88 3.98
CA GLU A 49 16.80 -19.75 4.73
C GLU A 49 16.19 -18.37 4.59
N THR A 50 17.03 -17.33 4.49
CA THR A 50 16.55 -15.97 4.31
C THR A 50 15.82 -15.79 2.98
N GLU A 51 16.35 -16.35 1.90
CA GLU A 51 15.70 -16.30 0.60
C GLU A 51 14.35 -17.03 0.61
N ALA A 52 14.30 -18.19 1.25
CA ALA A 52 13.05 -18.94 1.39
C ALA A 52 12.02 -18.17 2.19
N VAL A 53 12.43 -17.52 3.27
CA VAL A 53 11.53 -16.71 4.10
C VAL A 53 10.99 -15.51 3.32
N ILE A 54 11.84 -14.84 2.55
CA ILE A 54 11.42 -13.71 1.70
C ILE A 54 10.41 -14.17 0.65
N GLU A 55 10.67 -15.28 -0.02
CA GLU A 55 9.79 -15.79 -1.06
C GLU A 55 8.44 -16.25 -0.48
N ASN A 56 8.44 -16.88 0.69
CA ASN A 56 7.21 -17.26 1.37
C ASN A 56 6.41 -16.03 1.78
N SER A 57 7.08 -14.98 2.22
CA SER A 57 6.45 -13.72 2.57
C SER A 57 5.80 -13.05 1.36
N ARG A 58 6.49 -13.05 0.22
CA ARG A 58 5.94 -12.53 -1.03
C ARG A 58 4.68 -13.28 -1.46
N GLU A 59 4.72 -14.60 -1.38
CA GLU A 59 3.58 -15.45 -1.73
C GLU A 59 2.40 -15.18 -0.81
N HIS A 60 2.67 -15.03 0.49
CA HIS A 60 1.65 -14.65 1.45
C HIS A 60 0.99 -13.32 1.06
N HIS A 61 1.78 -12.33 0.68
CA HIS A 61 1.25 -11.02 0.30
C HIS A 61 0.51 -11.04 -1.03
N ARG A 62 0.92 -11.89 -1.96
CA ARG A 62 0.17 -12.09 -3.21
C ARG A 62 -1.23 -12.64 -2.92
N LYS A 63 -1.34 -13.61 -2.01
CA LYS A 63 -2.64 -14.15 -1.57
C LYS A 63 -3.47 -13.09 -0.88
N LEU A 64 -2.83 -12.22 -0.12
CA LEU A 64 -3.49 -11.13 0.55
C LEU A 64 -4.13 -10.15 -0.46
N LEU A 65 -3.47 -9.93 -1.59
CA LEU A 65 -3.95 -9.02 -2.62
C LEU A 65 -5.03 -9.62 -3.53
N ALA A 66 -5.15 -10.93 -3.59
CA ALA A 66 -6.10 -11.57 -4.52
C ALA A 66 -7.55 -11.09 -4.37
N PRO A 67 -8.11 -10.97 -3.14
CA PRO A 67 -9.46 -10.43 -3.00
C PRO A 67 -9.60 -8.98 -3.50
N LEU A 68 -8.54 -8.20 -3.36
CA LEU A 68 -8.53 -6.80 -3.81
C LEU A 68 -8.57 -6.72 -5.34
N ARG A 69 -7.87 -7.63 -6.01
CA ARG A 69 -7.91 -7.72 -7.48
C ARG A 69 -9.33 -7.99 -7.95
N THR A 70 -10.02 -8.92 -7.28
CA THR A 70 -11.39 -9.25 -7.62
C THR A 70 -12.32 -8.04 -7.44
N ARG A 71 -12.16 -7.33 -6.33
CA ARG A 71 -12.99 -6.14 -6.05
C ARG A 71 -12.77 -5.05 -7.10
N ALA A 72 -11.52 -4.78 -7.46
CA ALA A 72 -11.20 -3.78 -8.47
C ALA A 72 -11.78 -4.16 -9.83
N ALA A 73 -11.67 -5.42 -10.22
CA ALA A 73 -12.21 -5.92 -11.47
C ALA A 73 -13.74 -5.77 -11.53
N ARG A 74 -14.44 -6.07 -10.45
CA ARG A 74 -15.90 -5.91 -10.37
C ARG A 74 -16.33 -4.47 -10.56
N GLU A 75 -15.51 -3.52 -10.10
CA GLU A 75 -15.82 -2.10 -10.25
C GLU A 75 -15.34 -1.54 -11.59
N GLY A 76 -14.75 -2.37 -12.45
CA GLY A 76 -14.25 -1.91 -13.74
C GLY A 76 -13.04 -1.00 -13.64
N ILE A 77 -12.28 -1.07 -12.56
CA ILE A 77 -11.12 -0.23 -12.31
C ILE A 77 -9.88 -0.86 -12.92
N ARG A 78 -9.13 -0.06 -13.67
CA ARG A 78 -7.80 -0.47 -14.14
C ARG A 78 -6.85 -0.42 -12.94
N ALA A 79 -6.49 -1.58 -12.43
CA ALA A 79 -5.69 -1.69 -11.22
C ALA A 79 -4.40 -2.49 -11.46
N HIS A 80 -3.34 -2.04 -10.81
CA HIS A 80 -2.02 -2.67 -10.84
C HIS A 80 -1.65 -3.04 -9.41
N PHE A 81 -1.16 -4.26 -9.22
CA PHE A 81 -0.84 -4.79 -7.90
C PHE A 81 0.63 -5.19 -7.86
N GLU A 82 1.33 -4.74 -6.83
CA GLU A 82 2.76 -4.99 -6.68
C GLU A 82 3.08 -5.38 -5.26
N VAL A 83 3.98 -6.35 -5.12
CA VAL A 83 4.57 -6.72 -3.83
C VAL A 83 6.05 -6.38 -3.89
N ALA A 84 6.49 -5.51 -2.99
CA ALA A 84 7.89 -5.14 -2.85
C ALA A 84 8.43 -5.63 -1.50
N VAL A 85 9.73 -5.71 -1.38
CA VAL A 85 10.41 -6.06 -0.14
C VAL A 85 11.30 -4.90 0.28
N GLY A 86 11.14 -4.43 1.51
CA GLY A 86 11.94 -3.33 2.01
C GLY A 86 11.21 -2.50 3.06
N HIS A 87 11.50 -1.22 3.08
CA HIS A 87 10.88 -0.28 4.02
C HIS A 87 9.61 0.31 3.40
N PRO A 88 8.45 0.10 4.04
CA PRO A 88 7.18 0.48 3.44
C PRO A 88 7.07 1.93 2.98
N ALA A 89 7.40 2.88 3.84
CA ALA A 89 7.24 4.29 3.49
C ALA A 89 8.14 4.69 2.31
N GLU A 90 9.38 4.24 2.30
CA GLU A 90 10.31 4.54 1.20
C GLU A 90 9.82 3.96 -0.11
N HIS A 91 9.32 2.72 -0.09
CA HIS A 91 8.80 2.07 -1.29
C HIS A 91 7.54 2.76 -1.80
N ILE A 92 6.65 3.18 -0.91
CA ILE A 92 5.43 3.91 -1.30
C ILE A 92 5.80 5.20 -2.02
N ILE A 93 6.72 5.97 -1.44
CA ILE A 93 7.15 7.24 -2.01
C ILE A 93 7.84 7.03 -3.36
N SER A 94 8.78 6.10 -3.42
CA SER A 94 9.50 5.78 -4.64
C SER A 94 8.58 5.25 -5.74
N TYR A 95 7.64 4.40 -5.39
CA TYR A 95 6.67 3.86 -6.34
C TYR A 95 5.78 4.98 -6.90
N ALA A 96 5.34 5.89 -6.03
CA ALA A 96 4.56 7.05 -6.45
C ALA A 96 5.33 7.90 -7.45
N ASP A 97 6.62 8.14 -7.20
CA ASP A 97 7.46 8.91 -8.11
C ASP A 97 7.61 8.21 -9.47
N HIS A 98 7.89 6.91 -9.45
CA HIS A 98 8.09 6.13 -10.67
C HIS A 98 6.84 6.04 -11.54
N HIS A 99 5.68 5.95 -10.94
CA HIS A 99 4.43 5.75 -11.68
C HIS A 99 3.63 7.04 -11.86
N GLY A 100 4.15 8.15 -11.37
CA GLY A 100 3.47 9.43 -11.52
C GLY A 100 2.14 9.49 -10.78
N ALA A 101 2.06 8.88 -9.59
CA ALA A 101 0.85 8.95 -8.80
C ALA A 101 0.58 10.39 -8.36
N ASP A 102 -0.64 10.85 -8.55
CA ASP A 102 -1.03 12.21 -8.14
C ASP A 102 -1.79 12.24 -6.82
N LEU A 103 -2.05 11.07 -6.24
CA LEU A 103 -2.58 10.93 -4.90
C LEU A 103 -2.05 9.64 -4.28
N ILE A 104 -1.59 9.72 -3.03
CA ILE A 104 -1.25 8.55 -2.24
C ILE A 104 -2.32 8.38 -1.17
N VAL A 105 -2.81 7.16 -0.97
CA VAL A 105 -3.79 6.82 0.07
C VAL A 105 -3.16 5.82 1.01
N VAL A 106 -3.18 6.10 2.30
CA VAL A 106 -2.67 5.19 3.34
C VAL A 106 -3.63 5.15 4.50
N GLY A 107 -3.64 4.04 5.23
CA GLY A 107 -4.36 3.97 6.50
C GLY A 107 -3.64 4.81 7.56
N ASP A 108 -4.37 5.20 8.59
CA ASP A 108 -3.80 6.01 9.67
C ASP A 108 -2.78 5.26 10.52
N ARG A 109 -2.82 3.92 10.50
CA ARG A 109 -1.90 3.05 11.23
C ARG A 109 -1.88 1.66 10.57
N GLY A 110 -0.83 0.91 10.87
CA GLY A 110 -0.69 -0.45 10.36
C GLY A 110 -1.20 -1.49 11.36
N ARG A 111 -0.47 -2.59 11.46
CA ARG A 111 -0.81 -3.70 12.35
C ARG A 111 -0.51 -3.44 13.81
N SER A 112 0.27 -2.42 14.11
CA SER A 112 0.61 -2.07 15.49
C SER A 112 -0.57 -1.43 16.20
N LYS A 113 -0.70 -1.73 17.50
CA LYS A 113 -1.75 -1.13 18.33
C LYS A 113 -1.27 0.20 18.88
N PHE A 114 -1.49 1.26 18.14
CA PHE A 114 -1.21 2.61 18.61
C PHE A 114 -2.48 3.29 19.09
N THR A 115 -2.31 4.34 19.88
CA THR A 115 -3.45 5.14 20.33
C THR A 115 -4.09 5.86 19.15
N ARG A 116 -5.36 6.20 19.28
CA ARG A 116 -6.12 6.89 18.22
C ARG A 116 -5.56 8.26 17.85
N LEU A 117 -4.73 8.83 18.69
CA LEU A 117 -4.24 10.20 18.51
C LEU A 117 -2.98 10.28 17.63
N LEU A 118 -2.34 9.15 17.38
CA LEU A 118 -1.06 9.11 16.66
C LEU A 118 -1.21 8.41 15.32
N LEU A 119 -0.57 8.96 14.31
CA LEU A 119 -0.41 8.27 13.05
C LEU A 119 0.63 7.15 13.20
N GLY A 120 0.47 6.08 12.46
CA GLY A 120 1.48 5.03 12.37
C GLY A 120 2.75 5.56 11.72
N SER A 121 3.85 4.82 11.92
CA SER A 121 5.16 5.23 11.41
C SER A 121 5.19 5.38 9.89
N VAL A 122 4.51 4.50 9.17
CA VAL A 122 4.47 4.54 7.70
C VAL A 122 3.68 5.75 7.22
N SER A 123 2.45 5.94 7.71
CA SER A 123 1.62 7.07 7.29
C SER A 123 2.27 8.42 7.64
N LYS A 124 2.87 8.53 8.81
CA LYS A 124 3.58 9.74 9.22
C LYS A 124 4.74 10.08 8.26
N THR A 125 5.54 9.08 7.92
CA THR A 125 6.69 9.29 7.02
C THR A 125 6.22 9.64 5.60
N VAL A 126 5.18 8.97 5.12
CA VAL A 126 4.63 9.26 3.79
C VAL A 126 4.10 10.70 3.73
N VAL A 127 3.33 11.12 4.73
CA VAL A 127 2.82 12.50 4.80
C VAL A 127 3.96 13.50 4.77
N GLN A 128 5.02 13.22 5.50
CA GLN A 128 6.13 14.16 5.64
C GLN A 128 6.98 14.29 4.38
N TYR A 129 7.18 13.20 3.62
CA TYR A 129 8.17 13.19 2.54
C TYR A 129 7.61 12.92 1.13
N ALA A 130 6.31 12.70 0.98
CA ALA A 130 5.76 12.29 -0.32
C ALA A 130 5.84 13.34 -1.42
N GLY A 131 5.81 14.62 -1.08
CA GLY A 131 5.86 15.70 -2.07
C GLY A 131 4.63 15.78 -2.98
N ARG A 132 3.53 15.16 -2.60
CA ARG A 132 2.27 15.12 -3.34
C ARG A 132 1.11 14.93 -2.37
N PRO A 133 -0.15 15.12 -2.81
CA PRO A 133 -1.30 14.92 -1.94
C PRO A 133 -1.31 13.53 -1.33
N VAL A 134 -1.59 13.46 -0.04
CA VAL A 134 -1.71 12.22 0.70
C VAL A 134 -3.04 12.23 1.46
N LEU A 135 -3.84 11.21 1.23
CA LEU A 135 -5.06 10.99 1.99
C LEU A 135 -4.79 9.93 3.04
N VAL A 136 -4.94 10.31 4.30
CA VAL A 136 -4.82 9.39 5.42
C VAL A 136 -6.23 8.97 5.84
N VAL A 137 -6.51 7.68 5.76
CA VAL A 137 -7.84 7.13 6.06
C VAL A 137 -7.84 6.55 7.48
N ARG A 138 -8.77 7.04 8.30
CA ARG A 138 -8.94 6.59 9.68
C ARG A 138 -9.93 5.45 9.80
#